data_b7faa28551e200af88c6c6de72c6cced
#
_entry.id   b7faa28551e200af88c6c6de72c6cced
#
_cell.length_a   1.000
_cell.length_b   1.000
_cell.length_c   1.000
_cell.angle_alpha   90.00
_cell.angle_beta   90.00
_cell.angle_gamma   90.00
#
_symmetry.space_group_name_H-M   'P 1'
#
loop_
_entity.id
_entity.type
_entity.pdbx_description
1 polymer ?
#
loop_
_entity_poly.entity_id
_entity_poly.type
_entity_poly.pdbx_seq_one_letter_code
_entity_poly.pdbx_strand_id
1 'polypeptide(L)'
;MNALLEAILTFTNWIWGIPMLILLVGGGCFLAVRLNMLPYRKLPFILTHTIGKSFTKIEGSDGQFSGWQAASGALASTLGAGNIVGTAMAIAFGGPGSVFWLWIAGLAACAVKYTEVTTAMLYREIDQKGNWVGGPQYYLGNATGWKWTGELYTILCLFALFFAASAQILSLIHISEPTRRS
;
A
#
# COMPACT_ATOMS: atom_id res chain seq x y z
N MET A 1 32.43 -1.46 12.69
CA MET A 1 31.01 -1.10 12.77
C MET A 1 30.60 -0.23 11.59
N ASN A 2 31.44 0.69 11.12
CA ASN A 2 31.15 1.60 10.00
C ASN A 2 31.03 0.89 8.64
N ALA A 3 31.90 -0.06 8.32
CA ALA A 3 31.88 -0.77 7.04
C ALA A 3 30.60 -1.60 6.81
N LEU A 4 30.07 -2.23 7.85
CA LEU A 4 28.82 -2.96 7.78
C LEU A 4 27.63 -2.01 7.52
N LEU A 5 27.63 -0.87 8.21
CA LEU A 5 26.60 0.15 8.04
C LEU A 5 26.61 0.73 6.62
N GLU A 6 27.80 1.04 6.09
CA GLU A 6 27.97 1.53 4.71
C GLU A 6 27.51 0.49 3.68
N ALA A 7 27.82 -0.79 3.88
CA ALA A 7 27.37 -1.86 3.01
C ALA A 7 25.83 -1.99 3.02
N ILE A 8 25.20 -1.92 4.21
CA ILE A 8 23.74 -1.95 4.34
C ILE A 8 23.09 -0.73 3.64
N LEU A 9 23.61 0.45 3.85
CA LEU A 9 23.11 1.68 3.22
C LEU A 9 23.25 1.63 1.70
N THR A 10 24.39 1.17 1.20
CA THR A 10 24.64 1.02 -0.24
C THR A 10 23.66 0.02 -0.87
N PHE A 11 23.47 -1.12 -0.21
CA PHE A 11 22.53 -2.15 -0.67
C PHE A 11 21.07 -1.64 -0.64
N THR A 12 20.69 -0.94 0.41
CA THR A 12 19.36 -0.35 0.54
C THR A 12 19.11 0.69 -0.56
N ASN A 13 20.06 1.59 -0.79
CA ASN A 13 19.96 2.61 -1.84
C ASN A 13 19.90 1.99 -3.24
N TRP A 14 20.62 0.89 -3.46
CA TRP A 14 20.58 0.18 -4.73
C TRP A 14 19.20 -0.48 -4.96
N ILE A 15 18.65 -1.17 -3.96
CA ILE A 15 17.31 -1.80 -4.06
C ILE A 15 16.23 -0.75 -4.30
N TRP A 16 16.23 0.34 -3.53
CA TRP A 16 15.24 1.42 -3.64
C TRP A 16 15.43 2.30 -4.88
N GLY A 17 16.49 2.11 -5.63
CA GLY A 17 16.76 2.78 -6.90
C GLY A 17 16.02 2.16 -8.08
N ILE A 18 16.76 1.94 -9.17
CA ILE A 18 16.27 1.43 -10.44
C ILE A 18 15.53 0.08 -10.32
N PRO A 19 16.01 -0.92 -9.54
CA PRO A 19 15.32 -2.21 -9.45
C PRO A 19 13.89 -2.09 -8.92
N MET A 20 13.68 -1.32 -7.85
CA MET A 20 12.36 -1.11 -7.27
C MET A 20 11.45 -0.34 -8.24
N LEU A 21 11.99 0.65 -8.94
CA LEU A 21 11.24 1.42 -9.93
C LEU A 21 10.76 0.55 -11.09
N ILE A 22 11.62 -0.31 -11.62
CA ILE A 22 11.26 -1.27 -12.67
C ILE A 22 10.18 -2.24 -12.15
N LEU A 23 10.33 -2.72 -10.93
CA LEU A 23 9.39 -3.67 -10.35
C LEU A 23 8.02 -3.04 -10.11
N LEU A 24 7.96 -1.82 -9.57
CA LEU A 24 6.70 -1.13 -9.28
C LEU A 24 6.00 -0.66 -10.56
N VAL A 25 6.71 0.07 -11.42
CA VAL A 25 6.11 0.63 -12.63
C VAL A 25 5.93 -0.48 -13.69
N GLY A 26 6.96 -1.27 -13.93
CA GLY A 26 6.90 -2.38 -14.88
C GLY A 26 5.91 -3.47 -14.45
N GLY A 27 5.94 -3.87 -13.19
CA GLY A 27 4.96 -4.80 -12.61
C GLY A 27 3.53 -4.26 -12.67
N GLY A 28 3.34 -2.97 -12.35
CA GLY A 28 2.05 -2.30 -12.47
C GLY A 28 1.52 -2.27 -13.91
N CYS A 29 2.36 -1.91 -14.86
CA CYS A 29 2.02 -1.93 -16.28
C CYS A 29 1.72 -3.35 -16.77
N PHE A 30 2.53 -4.33 -16.40
CA PHE A 30 2.29 -5.74 -16.73
C PHE A 30 0.92 -6.21 -16.20
N LEU A 31 0.61 -5.92 -14.94
CA LEU A 31 -0.69 -6.26 -14.35
C LEU A 31 -1.84 -5.52 -15.03
N ALA A 32 -1.68 -4.24 -15.35
CA ALA A 32 -2.69 -3.47 -16.08
C ALA A 32 -3.04 -4.11 -17.43
N VAL A 33 -2.01 -4.50 -18.20
CA VAL A 33 -2.19 -5.20 -19.49
C VAL A 33 -2.83 -6.57 -19.28
N ARG A 34 -2.34 -7.34 -18.31
CA ARG A 34 -2.82 -8.70 -18.01
C ARG A 34 -4.30 -8.70 -17.57
N LEU A 35 -4.71 -7.68 -16.85
CA LEU A 35 -6.09 -7.45 -16.44
C LEU A 35 -6.94 -6.77 -17.51
N ASN A 36 -6.41 -6.64 -18.74
CA ASN A 36 -7.11 -5.99 -19.84
C ASN A 36 -7.61 -4.56 -19.50
N MET A 37 -6.77 -3.81 -18.76
CA MET A 37 -7.06 -2.44 -18.29
C MET A 37 -8.37 -2.32 -17.48
N LEU A 38 -8.79 -3.40 -16.84
CA LEU A 38 -10.08 -3.50 -16.14
C LEU A 38 -10.31 -2.42 -15.07
N PRO A 39 -9.36 -2.08 -14.20
CA PRO A 39 -9.55 -1.02 -13.22
C PRO A 39 -9.89 0.33 -13.84
N TYR A 40 -9.29 0.64 -14.99
CA TYR A 40 -9.48 1.92 -15.67
C TYR A 40 -10.76 1.94 -16.52
N ARG A 41 -11.05 0.85 -17.22
CA ARG A 41 -12.27 0.70 -18.04
C ARG A 41 -13.54 0.69 -17.21
N LYS A 42 -13.48 0.15 -16.00
CA LYS A 42 -14.60 0.08 -15.06
C LYS A 42 -14.63 1.23 -14.06
N LEU A 43 -13.74 2.22 -14.21
CA LEU A 43 -13.66 3.36 -13.30
C LEU A 43 -15.01 4.07 -13.08
N PRO A 44 -15.79 4.45 -14.13
CA PRO A 44 -17.08 5.09 -13.93
C PRO A 44 -18.07 4.20 -13.17
N PHE A 45 -18.08 2.91 -13.45
CA PHE A 45 -18.90 1.94 -12.72
C PHE A 45 -18.47 1.84 -11.25
N ILE A 46 -17.18 1.78 -10.97
CA ILE A 46 -16.62 1.72 -9.61
C ILE A 46 -17.00 2.98 -8.83
N LEU A 47 -16.83 4.16 -9.42
CA LEU A 47 -17.16 5.43 -8.78
C LEU A 47 -18.65 5.53 -8.44
N THR A 48 -19.54 5.22 -9.37
CA THR A 48 -20.98 5.29 -9.13
C THR A 48 -21.46 4.28 -8.10
N HIS A 49 -20.89 3.06 -8.08
CA HIS A 49 -21.30 2.04 -7.12
C HIS A 49 -20.61 2.18 -5.76
N THR A 50 -19.38 2.68 -5.71
CA THR A 50 -18.68 2.89 -4.44
C THR A 50 -19.17 4.15 -3.75
N ILE A 51 -19.22 5.28 -4.43
CA ILE A 51 -19.67 6.55 -3.84
C ILE A 51 -21.18 6.56 -3.65
N GLY A 52 -21.96 6.10 -4.65
CA GLY A 52 -23.42 6.10 -4.57
C GLY A 52 -24.00 5.13 -3.55
N LYS A 53 -23.36 3.99 -3.30
CA LYS A 53 -23.82 2.97 -2.34
C LYS A 53 -23.06 2.94 -1.02
N SER A 54 -21.97 3.71 -0.88
CA SER A 54 -21.16 3.76 0.33
C SER A 54 -21.92 4.27 1.55
N PHE A 55 -22.94 5.08 1.34
CA PHE A 55 -23.80 5.62 2.41
C PHE A 55 -24.99 4.72 2.74
N THR A 56 -25.28 3.73 1.93
CA THR A 56 -26.36 2.76 2.19
C THR A 56 -25.76 1.51 2.84
N LYS A 57 -26.19 1.20 4.04
CA LYS A 57 -25.87 -0.07 4.70
C LYS A 57 -26.56 -1.18 3.89
N ILE A 58 -25.75 -2.04 3.28
CA ILE A 58 -26.29 -3.20 2.56
C ILE A 58 -26.69 -4.22 3.63
N GLU A 59 -27.99 -4.31 3.91
CA GLU A 59 -28.54 -5.38 4.75
C GLU A 59 -28.26 -6.72 4.06
N GLY A 60 -27.57 -7.62 4.76
CA GLY A 60 -27.24 -8.96 4.26
C GLY A 60 -25.83 -9.11 3.67
N SER A 61 -24.94 -8.12 3.77
CA SER A 61 -23.54 -8.36 3.47
C SER A 61 -22.88 -9.08 4.67
N ASP A 62 -22.27 -10.24 4.42
CA ASP A 62 -21.44 -10.98 5.40
C ASP A 62 -20.19 -10.20 5.86
N GLY A 63 -20.05 -8.94 5.48
CA GLY A 63 -18.96 -8.06 5.84
C GLY A 63 -19.21 -7.30 7.13
N GLN A 64 -18.23 -7.28 8.02
CA GLN A 64 -18.29 -6.56 9.31
C GLN A 64 -18.27 -5.03 9.15
N PHE A 65 -17.86 -4.52 7.97
CA PHE A 65 -17.68 -3.10 7.69
C PHE A 65 -18.50 -2.65 6.49
N SER A 66 -19.04 -1.43 6.55
CA SER A 66 -19.61 -0.79 5.36
C SER A 66 -18.52 -0.43 4.36
N GLY A 67 -18.88 -0.27 3.07
CA GLY A 67 -17.92 0.13 2.05
C GLY A 67 -17.20 1.45 2.36
N TRP A 68 -17.90 2.39 3.02
CA TRP A 68 -17.30 3.65 3.47
C TRP A 68 -16.30 3.44 4.62
N GLN A 69 -16.64 2.61 5.60
CA GLN A 69 -15.73 2.28 6.70
C GLN A 69 -14.46 1.59 6.19
N ALA A 70 -14.59 0.66 5.25
CA ALA A 70 -13.45 0.00 4.64
C ALA A 70 -12.57 0.97 3.83
N ALA A 71 -13.18 1.87 3.05
CA ALA A 71 -12.45 2.87 2.27
C ALA A 71 -11.75 3.90 3.16
N SER A 72 -12.45 4.42 4.18
CA SER A 72 -11.86 5.40 5.11
C SER A 72 -10.73 4.78 5.96
N GLY A 73 -10.90 3.52 6.40
CA GLY A 73 -9.85 2.80 7.09
C GLY A 73 -8.61 2.56 6.23
N ALA A 74 -8.80 2.19 4.96
CA ALA A 74 -7.71 2.02 4.00
C ALA A 74 -6.99 3.35 3.73
N LEU A 75 -7.72 4.46 3.56
CA LEU A 75 -7.13 5.78 3.40
C LEU A 75 -6.35 6.20 4.63
N ALA A 76 -6.92 6.06 5.83
CA ALA A 76 -6.27 6.42 7.08
C ALA A 76 -4.97 5.64 7.33
N SER A 77 -4.94 4.36 6.96
CA SER A 77 -3.74 3.53 7.09
C SER A 77 -2.66 3.84 6.04
N THR A 78 -3.04 4.40 4.90
CA THR A 78 -2.12 4.65 3.78
C THR A 78 -1.56 6.09 3.80
N LEU A 79 -2.36 7.05 4.26
CA LEU A 79 -1.95 8.46 4.34
C LEU A 79 -1.09 8.68 5.59
N GLY A 80 0.22 8.71 5.39
CA GLY A 80 1.21 9.04 6.42
C GLY A 80 2.01 10.30 6.08
N ALA A 81 2.78 10.80 7.04
CA ALA A 81 3.68 11.94 6.86
C ALA A 81 4.65 11.75 5.68
N GLY A 82 5.08 10.50 5.42
CA GLY A 82 5.94 10.14 4.31
C GLY A 82 5.36 10.46 2.94
N ASN A 83 4.05 10.38 2.76
CA ASN A 83 3.40 10.71 1.49
C ASN A 83 3.45 12.22 1.20
N ILE A 84 3.33 13.05 2.23
CA ILE A 84 3.39 14.51 2.10
C ILE A 84 4.84 14.94 1.87
N VAL A 85 5.74 14.51 2.76
CA VAL A 85 7.17 14.87 2.69
C VAL A 85 7.82 14.29 1.43
N GLY A 86 7.55 13.03 1.08
CA GLY A 86 8.10 12.39 -0.11
C GLY A 86 7.67 13.08 -1.40
N THR A 87 6.41 13.48 -1.51
CA THR A 87 5.91 14.24 -2.66
C THR A 87 6.55 15.64 -2.73
N ALA A 88 6.65 16.34 -1.60
CA ALA A 88 7.30 17.64 -1.53
C ALA A 88 8.78 17.56 -1.94
N MET A 89 9.51 16.56 -1.44
CA MET A 89 10.90 16.31 -1.81
C MET A 89 11.05 15.96 -3.30
N ALA A 90 10.16 15.11 -3.84
CA ALA A 90 10.18 14.77 -5.25
C ALA A 90 10.04 16.01 -6.15
N ILE A 91 9.19 16.96 -5.77
CA ILE A 91 9.00 18.22 -6.48
C ILE A 91 10.22 19.15 -6.28
N ALA A 92 10.74 19.23 -5.06
CA ALA A 92 11.87 20.09 -4.74
C ALA A 92 13.15 19.68 -5.47
N PHE A 93 13.44 18.38 -5.56
CA PHE A 93 14.64 17.85 -6.23
C PHE A 93 14.42 17.58 -7.71
N GLY A 94 13.24 17.08 -8.11
CA GLY A 94 12.94 16.69 -9.48
C GLY A 94 12.29 17.81 -10.32
N GLY A 95 11.94 18.92 -9.70
CA GLY A 95 11.25 20.04 -10.35
C GLY A 95 9.79 19.71 -10.70
N PRO A 96 9.09 20.63 -11.40
CA PRO A 96 7.65 20.48 -11.72
C PRO A 96 7.34 19.24 -12.57
N GLY A 97 8.29 18.77 -13.38
CA GLY A 97 8.15 17.57 -14.19
C GLY A 97 7.96 16.27 -13.37
N SER A 98 8.37 16.26 -12.12
CA SER A 98 8.18 15.10 -11.23
C SER A 98 6.70 14.80 -10.96
N VAL A 99 5.83 15.80 -10.99
CA VAL A 99 4.39 15.63 -10.81
C VAL A 99 3.79 14.73 -11.90
N PHE A 100 4.24 14.92 -13.14
CA PHE A 100 3.81 14.06 -14.25
C PHE A 100 4.19 12.59 -14.02
N TRP A 101 5.42 12.34 -13.59
CA TRP A 101 5.87 10.99 -13.29
C TRP A 101 5.18 10.37 -12.08
N LEU A 102 4.84 11.18 -11.06
CA LEU A 102 4.02 10.74 -9.93
C LEU A 102 2.63 10.27 -10.38
N TRP A 103 2.02 10.95 -11.35
CA TRP A 103 0.73 10.51 -11.92
C TRP A 103 0.86 9.17 -12.66
N ILE A 104 1.89 9.01 -13.49
CA ILE A 104 2.13 7.75 -14.20
C ILE A 104 2.37 6.60 -13.20
N ALA A 105 3.20 6.82 -12.18
CA ALA A 105 3.43 5.86 -11.12
C ALA A 105 2.14 5.53 -10.35
N GLY A 106 1.32 6.52 -10.05
CA GLY A 106 0.01 6.35 -9.41
C GLY A 106 -0.94 5.50 -10.24
N LEU A 107 -0.99 5.71 -11.56
CA LEU A 107 -1.77 4.86 -12.45
C LEU A 107 -1.26 3.42 -12.41
N ALA A 108 0.04 3.18 -12.54
CA ALA A 108 0.59 1.83 -12.44
C ALA A 108 0.27 1.18 -11.08
N ALA A 109 0.38 1.94 -9.99
CA ALA A 109 0.05 1.48 -8.63
C ALA A 109 -1.42 1.11 -8.46
N CYS A 110 -2.35 1.75 -9.17
CA CYS A 110 -3.77 1.36 -9.16
C CYS A 110 -3.99 -0.09 -9.61
N ALA A 111 -3.29 -0.55 -10.65
CA ALA A 111 -3.39 -1.93 -11.12
C ALA A 111 -2.83 -2.92 -10.11
N VAL A 112 -1.70 -2.58 -9.47
CA VAL A 112 -1.11 -3.40 -8.40
C VAL A 112 -2.08 -3.52 -7.23
N LYS A 113 -2.63 -2.40 -6.77
CA LYS A 113 -3.54 -2.38 -5.62
C LYS A 113 -4.86 -3.10 -5.92
N TYR A 114 -5.39 -2.95 -7.12
CA TYR A 114 -6.57 -3.70 -7.55
C TYR A 114 -6.33 -5.21 -7.50
N THR A 115 -5.17 -5.67 -8.00
CA THR A 115 -4.80 -7.08 -7.98
C THR A 115 -4.64 -7.57 -6.54
N GLU A 116 -3.95 -6.82 -5.70
CA GLU A 116 -3.74 -7.15 -4.28
C GLU A 116 -5.06 -7.35 -3.55
N VAL A 117 -5.97 -6.37 -3.64
CA VAL A 117 -7.28 -6.43 -2.97
C VAL A 117 -8.13 -7.58 -3.51
N THR A 118 -8.15 -7.76 -4.83
CA THR A 118 -8.92 -8.85 -5.46
C THR A 118 -8.38 -10.21 -5.02
N THR A 119 -7.06 -10.38 -4.99
CA THR A 119 -6.44 -11.63 -4.53
C THR A 119 -6.72 -11.88 -3.05
N ALA A 120 -6.63 -10.84 -2.21
CA ALA A 120 -6.97 -10.95 -0.79
C ALA A 120 -8.43 -11.37 -0.56
N MET A 121 -9.35 -10.92 -1.41
CA MET A 121 -10.76 -11.32 -1.35
C MET A 121 -10.99 -12.75 -1.83
N LEU A 122 -10.25 -13.21 -2.85
CA LEU A 122 -10.37 -14.56 -3.39
C LEU A 122 -9.87 -15.64 -2.41
N TYR A 123 -8.81 -15.33 -1.67
CA TYR A 123 -8.16 -16.27 -0.74
C TYR A 123 -8.47 -15.97 0.74
N ARG A 124 -9.58 -15.24 1.00
CA ARG A 124 -10.03 -15.05 2.37
C ARG A 124 -10.56 -16.35 2.98
N GLU A 125 -10.36 -16.51 4.28
CA GLU A 125 -10.79 -17.66 5.06
C GLU A 125 -11.74 -17.23 6.18
N ILE A 126 -12.39 -18.20 6.79
CA ILE A 126 -13.22 -17.97 7.99
C ILE A 126 -12.41 -18.42 9.20
N ASP A 127 -12.17 -17.50 10.14
CA ASP A 127 -11.51 -17.81 11.40
C ASP A 127 -12.38 -18.68 12.32
N GLN A 128 -11.77 -19.28 13.35
CA GLN A 128 -12.46 -20.09 14.35
C GLN A 128 -13.64 -19.38 15.04
N LYS A 129 -13.66 -18.04 14.98
CA LYS A 129 -14.74 -17.20 15.53
C LYS A 129 -15.84 -16.88 14.50
N GLY A 130 -15.78 -17.44 13.29
CA GLY A 130 -16.74 -17.19 12.23
C GLY A 130 -16.53 -15.86 11.48
N ASN A 131 -15.42 -15.16 11.71
CA ASN A 131 -15.10 -13.89 11.03
C ASN A 131 -14.32 -14.14 9.75
N TRP A 132 -14.60 -13.34 8.71
CA TRP A 132 -13.80 -13.33 7.51
C TRP A 132 -12.44 -12.70 7.76
N VAL A 133 -11.38 -13.43 7.48
CA VAL A 133 -9.98 -12.97 7.57
C VAL A 133 -9.31 -13.16 6.22
N GLY A 134 -8.44 -12.23 5.85
CA GLY A 134 -7.73 -12.26 4.57
C GLY A 134 -6.52 -11.34 4.61
N GLY A 135 -5.78 -11.33 3.52
CA GLY A 135 -4.60 -10.49 3.38
C GLY A 135 -3.43 -11.24 2.75
N PRO A 136 -2.26 -10.57 2.59
CA PRO A 136 -1.10 -11.16 1.95
C PRO A 136 -0.62 -12.47 2.62
N GLN A 137 -0.71 -12.56 3.94
CA GLN A 137 -0.31 -13.76 4.68
C GLN A 137 -1.13 -15.00 4.27
N TYR A 138 -2.42 -14.82 3.95
CA TYR A 138 -3.29 -15.93 3.54
C TYR A 138 -3.07 -16.30 2.08
N TYR A 139 -3.09 -15.32 1.17
CA TYR A 139 -2.96 -15.64 -0.24
C TYR A 139 -1.54 -16.09 -0.62
N LEU A 140 -0.48 -15.62 0.05
CA LEU A 140 0.87 -16.12 -0.18
C LEU A 140 1.01 -17.58 0.20
N GLY A 141 0.46 -17.99 1.35
CA GLY A 141 0.46 -19.38 1.77
C GLY A 141 -0.40 -20.27 0.86
N ASN A 142 -1.61 -19.81 0.54
CA ASN A 142 -2.59 -20.61 -0.20
C ASN A 142 -2.31 -20.67 -1.71
N ALA A 143 -1.86 -19.57 -2.34
CA ALA A 143 -1.57 -19.53 -3.76
C ALA A 143 -0.27 -20.25 -4.12
N THR A 144 0.76 -20.20 -3.27
CA THR A 144 2.04 -20.87 -3.50
C THR A 144 2.04 -22.34 -3.03
N GLY A 145 1.09 -22.72 -2.18
CA GLY A 145 1.07 -24.01 -1.50
C GLY A 145 2.10 -24.12 -0.36
N TRP A 146 2.86 -23.07 -0.09
CA TRP A 146 3.90 -23.05 0.95
C TRP A 146 3.45 -22.18 2.11
N LYS A 147 2.93 -22.79 3.17
CA LYS A 147 2.42 -22.07 4.37
C LYS A 147 3.45 -21.15 5.03
N TRP A 148 4.71 -21.56 5.02
CA TRP A 148 5.79 -20.77 5.62
C TRP A 148 5.98 -19.38 4.96
N THR A 149 5.58 -19.21 3.69
CA THR A 149 5.69 -17.90 3.01
C THR A 149 4.74 -16.86 3.60
N GLY A 150 3.55 -17.28 4.02
CA GLY A 150 2.60 -16.43 4.74
C GLY A 150 3.10 -16.03 6.13
N GLU A 151 3.69 -16.99 6.86
CA GLU A 151 4.28 -16.74 8.18
C GLU A 151 5.47 -15.80 8.10
N LEU A 152 6.38 -16.04 7.14
CA LEU A 152 7.53 -15.17 6.88
C LEU A 152 7.08 -13.75 6.54
N TYR A 153 6.07 -13.62 5.67
CA TYR A 153 5.51 -12.30 5.34
C TYR A 153 4.99 -11.60 6.59
N THR A 154 4.27 -12.30 7.46
CA THR A 154 3.72 -11.73 8.69
C THR A 154 4.82 -11.20 9.60
N ILE A 155 5.89 -11.97 9.80
CA ILE A 155 7.04 -11.55 10.63
C ILE A 155 7.71 -10.32 10.03
N LEU A 156 8.01 -10.34 8.73
CA LEU A 156 8.62 -9.19 8.05
C LEU A 156 7.74 -7.94 8.09
N CYS A 157 6.43 -8.12 7.94
CA CYS A 157 5.45 -7.04 8.01
C CYS A 157 5.39 -6.41 9.40
N LEU A 158 5.42 -7.23 10.47
CA LEU A 158 5.46 -6.73 11.85
C LEU A 158 6.71 -5.86 12.10
N PHE A 159 7.87 -6.31 11.64
CA PHE A 159 9.09 -5.52 11.73
C PHE A 159 8.98 -4.21 10.94
N ALA A 160 8.52 -4.28 9.69
CA ALA A 160 8.35 -3.10 8.85
C ALA A 160 7.39 -2.08 9.46
N LEU A 161 6.25 -2.54 10.00
CA LEU A 161 5.26 -1.68 10.66
C LEU A 161 5.81 -1.04 11.92
N PHE A 162 6.60 -1.78 12.72
CA PHE A 162 7.23 -1.24 13.92
C PHE A 162 8.18 -0.07 13.58
N PHE A 163 9.05 -0.24 12.59
CA PHE A 163 9.96 0.81 12.14
C PHE A 163 9.22 1.98 11.49
N ALA A 164 8.20 1.69 10.68
CA ALA A 164 7.39 2.74 10.04
C ALA A 164 6.64 3.59 11.08
N ALA A 165 6.04 2.96 12.09
CA ALA A 165 5.37 3.65 13.18
C ALA A 165 6.35 4.52 13.99
N SER A 166 7.53 4.00 14.30
CA SER A 166 8.58 4.74 15.00
C SER A 166 9.02 5.98 14.23
N ALA A 167 9.22 5.85 12.91
CA ALA A 167 9.60 6.97 12.05
C ALA A 167 8.50 8.05 11.97
N GLN A 168 7.22 7.65 11.93
CA GLN A 168 6.11 8.59 11.92
C GLN A 168 5.97 9.34 13.25
N ILE A 169 6.16 8.66 14.38
CA ILE A 169 6.14 9.29 15.71
C ILE A 169 7.28 10.32 15.84
N LEU A 170 8.49 9.97 15.41
CA LEU A 170 9.62 10.90 15.40
C LEU A 170 9.34 12.14 14.53
N SER A 171 8.75 11.95 13.36
CA SER A 171 8.36 13.05 12.47
C SER A 171 7.36 13.99 13.13
N LEU A 172 6.36 13.46 13.85
CA LEU A 172 5.37 14.26 14.56
C LEU A 172 5.99 15.04 15.72
N ILE A 173 6.93 14.47 16.47
CA ILE A 173 7.66 15.14 17.56
C ILE A 173 8.45 16.32 16.98
N HIS A 174 9.15 16.15 15.87
CA HIS A 174 9.92 17.22 15.23
C HIS A 174 9.05 18.36 14.68
N ILE A 175 7.83 18.08 14.23
CA ILE A 175 6.87 19.08 13.77
C ILE A 175 6.28 19.86 14.95
N SER A 176 6.10 19.23 16.10
CA SER A 176 5.52 19.87 17.29
C SER A 176 6.52 20.66 18.14
N GLU A 177 7.84 20.45 17.98
CA GLU A 177 8.90 21.13 18.75
C GLU A 177 9.46 22.45 18.20
N PRO A 178 9.22 22.95 16.99
CA PRO A 178 9.85 24.17 16.50
C PRO A 178 9.44 25.43 17.31
N THR A 179 8.42 25.36 18.14
CA THR A 179 7.91 26.49 18.94
C THR A 179 8.62 26.70 20.28
N ARG A 180 9.58 25.85 20.67
CA ARG A 180 10.23 25.92 21.99
C ARG A 180 11.62 26.56 21.96
N ARG A 181 12.09 27.07 20.81
CA ARG A 181 13.40 27.71 20.63
C ARG A 181 13.31 29.12 20.04
N SER A 182 12.33 29.90 20.49
CA SER A 182 12.32 31.36 20.28
C SER A 182 12.30 32.07 21.64
#